data_633c4110fe0b670303260a631a3e8d7b
#
_entry.id   633c4110fe0b670303260a631a3e8d7b
#
_cell.length_a   1.000
_cell.length_b   1.000
_cell.length_c   1.000
_cell.angle_alpha   90.00
_cell.angle_beta   90.00
_cell.angle_gamma   90.00
#
_symmetry.space_group_name_H-M   'P 1'
#
loop_
_entity.id
_entity.type
_entity.pdbx_description
1 polymer ?
#
loop_
_entity_poly.entity_id
_entity_poly.type
_entity_poly.pdbx_seq_one_letter_code
_entity_poly.pdbx_strand_id
1 'polypeptide(L)'
;MRDVLNILCEGALNSSQVLKEVKDFDLLLYASPMGMCAPLVGELLGIPRVEILLFAPNTPFSFNHMIPMPVSYVPLNMLGFNDKMTFMERVINLAAYFGSKLLWDLVVASMMNDLKVKYNIKPERSYQEAAGGAELVLIAADFALEYLQPLLPGMT
;
A
#
# COMPACT_ATOMS: atom_id res chain seq x y z
N MET A 1 -1.41 -8.78 -14.23
CA MET A 1 -1.67 -7.91 -13.05
C MET A 1 -1.34 -6.45 -13.35
N ARG A 2 -0.14 -6.14 -13.87
CA ARG A 2 0.27 -4.77 -14.24
C ARG A 2 -0.73 -4.08 -15.17
N ASP A 3 -1.13 -4.74 -16.26
CA ASP A 3 -2.03 -4.15 -17.27
C ASP A 3 -3.43 -3.86 -16.72
N VAL A 4 -3.96 -4.76 -15.88
CA VAL A 4 -5.28 -4.58 -15.26
C VAL A 4 -5.27 -3.39 -14.29
N LEU A 5 -4.24 -3.28 -13.44
CA LEU A 5 -4.08 -2.14 -12.53
C LEU A 5 -3.92 -0.83 -13.30
N ASN A 6 -3.14 -0.85 -14.37
CA ASN A 6 -2.95 0.33 -15.21
C ASN A 6 -4.28 0.78 -15.83
N ILE A 7 -5.04 -0.13 -16.42
CA ILE A 7 -6.34 0.15 -17.04
C ILE A 7 -7.34 0.72 -16.00
N LEU A 8 -7.38 0.14 -14.80
CA LEU A 8 -8.26 0.60 -13.73
C LEU A 8 -7.90 2.01 -13.26
N CYS A 9 -6.59 2.25 -13.03
CA CYS A 9 -6.13 3.57 -12.59
C CYS A 9 -6.30 4.63 -13.69
N GLU A 10 -5.96 4.31 -14.93
CA GLU A 10 -6.22 5.22 -16.06
C GLU A 10 -7.70 5.48 -16.25
N GLY A 11 -8.55 4.46 -16.09
CA GLY A 11 -10.00 4.62 -16.15
C GLY A 11 -10.53 5.60 -15.11
N ALA A 12 -10.05 5.50 -13.87
CA ALA A 12 -10.43 6.41 -12.80
C ALA A 12 -9.92 7.85 -13.05
N LEU A 13 -8.66 8.00 -13.47
CA LEU A 13 -8.03 9.31 -13.71
C LEU A 13 -8.55 10.01 -14.97
N ASN A 14 -9.01 9.26 -15.99
CA ASN A 14 -9.56 9.82 -17.22
C ASN A 14 -11.08 10.11 -17.12
N SER A 15 -11.77 9.54 -16.14
CA SER A 15 -13.21 9.71 -16.01
C SER A 15 -13.55 11.08 -15.44
N SER A 16 -13.88 12.03 -16.32
CA SER A 16 -14.33 13.36 -15.90
C SER A 16 -15.59 13.31 -15.01
N GLN A 17 -16.42 12.27 -15.15
CA GLN A 17 -17.59 12.07 -14.33
C GLN A 17 -17.19 11.66 -12.90
N VAL A 18 -16.33 10.64 -12.75
CA VAL A 18 -15.85 10.18 -11.44
C VAL A 18 -15.14 11.29 -10.71
N LEU A 19 -14.23 12.01 -11.38
CA LEU A 19 -13.49 13.11 -10.76
C LEU A 19 -14.41 14.27 -10.34
N LYS A 20 -15.46 14.56 -11.09
CA LYS A 20 -16.46 15.58 -10.70
C LYS A 20 -17.28 15.16 -9.49
N GLU A 21 -17.71 13.90 -9.45
CA GLU A 21 -18.49 13.36 -8.32
C GLU A 21 -17.67 13.31 -7.03
N VAL A 22 -16.38 12.95 -7.13
CA VAL A 22 -15.48 12.83 -5.95
C VAL A 22 -14.93 14.18 -5.48
N LYS A 23 -14.86 15.16 -6.35
CA LYS A 23 -14.25 16.48 -6.06
C LYS A 23 -14.88 17.21 -4.87
N ASP A 24 -16.18 17.03 -4.66
CA ASP A 24 -16.96 17.75 -3.65
C ASP A 24 -17.01 17.00 -2.30
N PHE A 25 -16.29 15.88 -2.17
CA PHE A 25 -16.17 15.16 -0.90
C PHE A 25 -15.04 15.70 -0.03
N ASP A 26 -15.26 15.72 1.28
CA ASP A 26 -14.29 16.18 2.27
C ASP A 26 -13.23 15.13 2.62
N LEU A 27 -13.48 13.87 2.30
CA LEU A 27 -12.63 12.73 2.68
C LEU A 27 -12.74 11.60 1.64
N LEU A 28 -11.61 11.00 1.30
CA LEU A 28 -11.54 9.79 0.49
C LEU A 28 -11.20 8.58 1.38
N LEU A 29 -12.16 7.67 1.52
CA LEU A 29 -11.97 6.40 2.23
C LEU A 29 -11.74 5.29 1.22
N TYR A 30 -10.68 4.50 1.41
CA TYR A 30 -10.39 3.38 0.51
C TYR A 30 -9.78 2.19 1.25
N ALA A 31 -10.00 0.98 0.71
CA ALA A 31 -9.45 -0.25 1.26
C ALA A 31 -8.26 -0.73 0.42
N SER A 32 -7.15 -0.99 1.08
CA SER A 32 -5.98 -1.66 0.48
C SER A 32 -6.17 -3.19 0.54
N PRO A 33 -5.79 -3.91 -0.51
CA PRO A 33 -5.01 -3.54 -1.70
C PRO A 33 -5.81 -3.04 -2.90
N MET A 34 -7.14 -3.08 -2.86
CA MET A 34 -7.97 -2.77 -4.05
C MET A 34 -7.93 -1.29 -4.43
N GLY A 35 -7.73 -0.42 -3.45
CA GLY A 35 -7.69 1.03 -3.64
C GLY A 35 -6.34 1.62 -4.05
N MET A 36 -5.47 0.88 -4.75
CA MET A 36 -4.12 1.37 -5.11
C MET A 36 -4.10 2.66 -5.92
N CYS A 37 -5.19 3.00 -6.62
CA CYS A 37 -5.31 4.24 -7.37
C CYS A 37 -5.79 5.42 -6.51
N ALA A 38 -6.37 5.16 -5.34
CA ALA A 38 -6.93 6.20 -4.48
C ALA A 38 -5.89 7.24 -4.03
N PRO A 39 -4.62 6.89 -3.73
CA PRO A 39 -3.58 7.88 -3.45
C PRO A 39 -3.38 8.90 -4.59
N LEU A 40 -3.45 8.44 -5.85
CA LEU A 40 -3.32 9.33 -7.01
C LEU A 40 -4.53 10.25 -7.16
N VAL A 41 -5.74 9.71 -6.99
CA VAL A 41 -6.97 10.50 -7.06
C VAL A 41 -7.02 11.54 -5.93
N GLY A 42 -6.67 11.14 -4.71
CA GLY A 42 -6.61 12.07 -3.57
C GLY A 42 -5.57 13.17 -3.74
N GLU A 43 -4.39 12.87 -4.30
CA GLU A 43 -3.38 13.89 -4.60
C GLU A 43 -3.79 14.82 -5.76
N LEU A 44 -4.47 14.27 -6.78
CA LEU A 44 -4.98 15.04 -7.92
C LEU A 44 -6.05 16.06 -7.48
N LEU A 45 -6.92 15.65 -6.59
CA LEU A 45 -8.05 16.48 -6.11
C LEU A 45 -7.73 17.27 -4.85
N GLY A 46 -6.61 16.98 -4.18
CA GLY A 46 -6.24 17.61 -2.90
C GLY A 46 -7.14 17.22 -1.73
N ILE A 47 -7.74 16.02 -1.77
CA ILE A 47 -8.67 15.53 -0.74
C ILE A 47 -7.89 14.68 0.28
N PRO A 48 -8.09 14.90 1.60
CA PRO A 48 -7.52 14.06 2.65
C PRO A 48 -8.01 12.60 2.51
N ARG A 49 -7.18 11.66 2.97
CA ARG A 49 -7.41 10.23 2.72
C ARG A 49 -7.31 9.43 4.01
N VAL A 50 -8.21 8.47 4.15
CA VAL A 50 -8.15 7.42 5.18
C VAL A 50 -8.05 6.07 4.48
N GLU A 51 -7.06 5.30 4.85
CA GLU A 51 -6.84 3.95 4.32
C GLU A 51 -7.33 2.90 5.31
N ILE A 52 -7.97 1.85 4.79
CA ILE A 52 -8.33 0.66 5.55
C ILE A 52 -7.46 -0.49 5.10
N LEU A 53 -6.64 -1.01 5.98
CA LEU A 53 -5.92 -2.27 5.78
C LEU A 53 -6.80 -3.42 6.28
N LEU A 54 -7.14 -4.34 5.39
CA LEU A 54 -8.05 -5.46 5.70
C LEU A 54 -7.38 -6.61 6.50
N PHE A 55 -6.08 -6.48 6.76
CA PHE A 55 -5.28 -7.46 7.52
C PHE A 55 -4.02 -6.78 8.07
N ALA A 56 -3.32 -7.47 8.99
CA ALA A 56 -2.07 -6.96 9.55
C ALA A 56 -1.06 -6.61 8.44
N PRO A 57 -0.27 -5.54 8.61
CA PRO A 57 0.63 -4.99 7.58
C PRO A 57 1.91 -5.83 7.39
N ASN A 58 1.75 -7.11 7.08
CA ASN A 58 2.85 -8.08 6.82
C ASN A 58 3.06 -8.38 5.33
N THR A 59 2.61 -7.50 4.45
CA THR A 59 2.63 -7.66 3.01
C THR A 59 3.35 -6.49 2.34
N PRO A 60 3.56 -6.53 1.01
CA PRO A 60 4.12 -5.40 0.27
C PRO A 60 3.45 -4.03 0.51
N PHE A 61 2.19 -4.02 0.96
CA PHE A 61 1.49 -2.76 1.29
C PHE A 61 2.12 -2.03 2.47
N SER A 62 2.74 -2.75 3.40
CA SER A 62 3.48 -2.13 4.51
C SER A 62 4.68 -1.31 4.03
N PHE A 63 5.20 -1.58 2.83
CA PHE A 63 6.33 -0.83 2.27
C PHE A 63 5.98 0.62 1.96
N ASN A 64 4.74 0.90 1.56
CA ASN A 64 4.27 2.26 1.29
C ASN A 64 4.26 3.11 2.57
N HIS A 65 3.98 2.49 3.70
CA HIS A 65 3.88 3.17 4.99
C HIS A 65 5.18 3.11 5.81
N MET A 66 6.25 2.49 5.26
CA MET A 66 7.53 2.30 5.96
C MET A 66 7.37 1.60 7.33
N ILE A 67 6.38 0.72 7.47
CA ILE A 67 6.14 -0.03 8.70
C ILE A 67 7.29 -1.02 8.88
N PRO A 68 8.00 -1.00 10.02
CA PRO A 68 9.07 -1.93 10.28
C PRO A 68 8.51 -3.33 10.49
N MET A 69 8.87 -4.25 9.60
CA MET A 69 8.45 -5.64 9.69
C MET A 69 9.53 -6.48 10.38
N PRO A 70 9.24 -7.08 11.54
CA PRO A 70 10.20 -7.91 12.26
C PRO A 70 10.30 -9.31 11.64
N VAL A 71 11.01 -9.42 10.51
CA VAL A 71 11.14 -10.65 9.69
C VAL A 71 11.75 -11.85 10.42
N SER A 72 12.27 -11.66 11.64
CA SER A 72 12.81 -12.73 12.48
C SER A 72 11.73 -13.61 13.10
N TYR A 73 10.51 -13.13 13.28
CA TYR A 73 9.38 -13.86 13.87
C TYR A 73 8.04 -13.62 13.17
N VAL A 74 7.91 -12.59 12.35
CA VAL A 74 6.73 -12.38 11.50
C VAL A 74 7.01 -12.97 10.13
N PRO A 75 6.35 -14.06 9.74
CA PRO A 75 6.50 -14.65 8.44
C PRO A 75 5.75 -13.85 7.37
N LEU A 76 6.27 -13.87 6.15
CA LEU A 76 5.52 -13.39 4.98
C LEU A 76 4.34 -14.33 4.69
N ASN A 77 3.19 -13.75 4.40
CA ASN A 77 1.92 -14.49 4.23
C ASN A 77 1.98 -15.66 3.22
N MET A 78 2.86 -15.60 2.24
CA MET A 78 2.90 -16.61 1.16
C MET A 78 3.84 -17.78 1.46
N LEU A 79 4.59 -17.76 2.56
CA LEU A 79 5.59 -18.80 2.84
C LEU A 79 5.06 -19.95 3.70
N GLY A 80 3.90 -19.80 4.35
CA GLY A 80 3.32 -20.81 5.22
C GLY A 80 4.12 -21.12 6.49
N PHE A 81 5.04 -20.22 6.87
CA PHE A 81 5.80 -20.32 8.12
C PHE A 81 4.96 -19.81 9.30
N ASN A 82 5.43 -20.08 10.51
CA ASN A 82 4.87 -19.56 11.76
C ASN A 82 5.94 -18.75 12.52
N ASP A 83 5.60 -18.18 13.67
CA ASP A 83 6.48 -17.39 14.52
C ASP A 83 7.70 -18.16 15.07
N LYS A 84 7.64 -19.49 15.08
CA LYS A 84 8.72 -20.38 15.55
C LYS A 84 9.61 -20.88 14.41
N MET A 85 10.00 -19.95 13.52
CA MET A 85 10.86 -20.27 12.39
C MET A 85 12.23 -20.79 12.84
N THR A 86 12.70 -21.84 12.16
CA THR A 86 14.08 -22.31 12.20
C THR A 86 15.03 -21.26 11.61
N PHE A 87 16.33 -21.41 11.79
CA PHE A 87 17.30 -20.49 11.20
C PHE A 87 17.14 -20.38 9.67
N MET A 88 16.99 -21.51 8.98
CA MET A 88 16.83 -21.52 7.51
C MET A 88 15.53 -20.84 7.07
N GLU A 89 14.43 -21.08 7.77
CA GLU A 89 13.15 -20.41 7.48
C GLU A 89 13.26 -18.88 7.67
N ARG A 90 13.97 -18.41 8.68
CA ARG A 90 14.24 -16.97 8.87
C ARG A 90 15.07 -16.38 7.72
N VAL A 91 16.08 -17.11 7.24
CA VAL A 91 16.88 -16.68 6.08
C VAL A 91 16.00 -16.62 4.82
N ILE A 92 15.16 -17.63 4.59
CA ILE A 92 14.22 -17.63 3.47
C ILE A 92 13.20 -16.47 3.60
N ASN A 93 12.66 -16.25 4.80
CA ASN A 93 11.72 -15.17 5.07
C ASN A 93 12.33 -13.79 4.80
N LEU A 94 13.57 -13.58 5.25
CA LEU A 94 14.33 -12.35 4.98
C LEU A 94 14.58 -12.14 3.49
N ALA A 95 15.02 -13.18 2.78
CA ALA A 95 15.25 -13.12 1.33
C ALA A 95 13.95 -12.83 0.56
N ALA A 96 12.86 -13.48 0.95
CA ALA A 96 11.55 -13.25 0.37
C ALA A 96 11.01 -11.84 0.66
N TYR A 97 11.28 -11.28 1.85
CA TYR A 97 10.92 -9.90 2.18
C TYR A 97 11.60 -8.90 1.24
N PHE A 98 12.92 -9.00 1.08
CA PHE A 98 13.64 -8.11 0.16
C PHE A 98 13.27 -8.35 -1.30
N GLY A 99 13.06 -9.61 -1.70
CA GLY A 99 12.60 -9.97 -3.03
C GLY A 99 11.22 -9.38 -3.35
N SER A 100 10.27 -9.48 -2.43
CA SER A 100 8.93 -8.90 -2.60
C SER A 100 8.95 -7.37 -2.61
N LYS A 101 9.80 -6.74 -1.80
CA LYS A 101 10.01 -5.30 -1.85
C LYS A 101 10.57 -4.85 -3.20
N LEU A 102 11.59 -5.52 -3.70
CA LEU A 102 12.17 -5.22 -5.01
C LEU A 102 11.14 -5.38 -6.13
N LEU A 103 10.37 -6.47 -6.12
CA LEU A 103 9.29 -6.68 -7.09
C LEU A 103 8.20 -5.60 -6.99
N TRP A 104 7.84 -5.19 -5.78
CA TRP A 104 6.89 -4.09 -5.57
C TRP A 104 7.41 -2.79 -6.17
N ASP A 105 8.66 -2.43 -5.88
CA ASP A 105 9.28 -1.18 -6.36
C ASP A 105 9.40 -1.18 -7.90
N LEU A 106 9.83 -2.30 -8.50
CA LEU A 106 10.03 -2.41 -9.94
C LEU A 106 8.73 -2.53 -10.76
N VAL A 107 7.69 -3.13 -10.20
CA VAL A 107 6.46 -3.43 -10.94
C VAL A 107 5.35 -2.45 -10.61
N VAL A 108 5.02 -2.29 -9.33
CA VAL A 108 3.87 -1.48 -8.91
C VAL A 108 4.25 -0.03 -8.75
N ALA A 109 5.27 0.26 -7.94
CA ALA A 109 5.65 1.64 -7.66
C ALA A 109 6.14 2.36 -8.92
N SER A 110 6.92 1.70 -9.79
CA SER A 110 7.36 2.31 -11.05
C SER A 110 6.17 2.65 -11.95
N MET A 111 5.22 1.72 -12.11
CA MET A 111 4.01 1.95 -12.92
C MET A 111 3.17 3.11 -12.39
N MET A 112 2.99 3.18 -11.07
CA MET A 112 2.23 4.26 -10.44
C MET A 112 2.95 5.62 -10.56
N ASN A 113 4.29 5.62 -10.51
CA ASN A 113 5.08 6.81 -10.78
C ASN A 113 4.95 7.26 -12.23
N ASP A 114 4.94 6.33 -13.20
CA ASP A 114 4.70 6.66 -14.61
C ASP A 114 3.33 7.32 -14.81
N LEU A 115 2.30 6.83 -14.11
CA LEU A 115 0.96 7.46 -14.10
C LEU A 115 0.99 8.86 -13.47
N LYS A 116 1.71 9.06 -12.36
CA LYS A 116 1.87 10.39 -11.74
C LYS A 116 2.48 11.39 -12.72
N VAL A 117 3.52 10.99 -13.43
CA VAL A 117 4.15 11.83 -14.46
C VAL A 117 3.19 12.09 -15.62
N LYS A 118 2.52 11.07 -16.14
CA LYS A 118 1.57 11.15 -17.26
C LYS A 118 0.42 12.13 -17.00
N TYR A 119 -0.11 12.11 -15.77
CA TYR A 119 -1.25 12.94 -15.36
C TYR A 119 -0.84 14.21 -14.60
N ASN A 120 0.47 14.48 -14.51
CA ASN A 120 1.03 15.62 -13.77
C ASN A 120 0.54 15.72 -12.31
N ILE A 121 0.49 14.56 -11.61
CA ILE A 121 0.03 14.46 -10.22
C ILE A 121 1.25 14.53 -9.30
N LYS A 122 1.62 15.74 -8.86
CA LYS A 122 2.78 15.97 -7.98
C LYS A 122 3.97 15.07 -8.35
N PRO A 123 4.52 15.22 -9.57
CA PRO A 123 5.56 14.30 -10.09
C PRO A 123 6.86 14.35 -9.29
N GLU A 124 7.04 15.36 -8.43
CA GLU A 124 8.17 15.50 -7.50
C GLU A 124 8.12 14.52 -6.32
N ARG A 125 6.96 13.92 -6.04
CA ARG A 125 6.76 12.95 -4.97
C ARG A 125 6.61 11.54 -5.56
N SER A 126 7.22 10.56 -4.92
CA SER A 126 7.05 9.15 -5.31
C SER A 126 5.63 8.63 -5.00
N TYR A 127 5.26 7.52 -5.62
CA TYR A 127 4.00 6.84 -5.29
C TYR A 127 3.98 6.36 -3.83
N GLN A 128 5.11 5.88 -3.32
CA GLN A 128 5.22 5.44 -1.92
C GLN A 128 4.94 6.60 -0.95
N GLU A 129 5.46 7.79 -1.24
CA GLU A 129 5.18 9.00 -0.43
C GLU A 129 3.71 9.42 -0.57
N ALA A 130 3.13 9.26 -1.75
CA ALA A 130 1.70 9.52 -1.95
C ALA A 130 0.84 8.52 -1.17
N ALA A 131 1.13 7.24 -1.25
CA ALA A 131 0.38 6.20 -0.55
C ALA A 131 0.57 6.27 0.97
N GLY A 132 1.83 6.45 1.44
CA GLY A 132 2.13 6.62 2.86
C GLY A 132 1.63 7.94 3.48
N GLY A 133 1.18 8.88 2.66
CA GLY A 133 0.64 10.17 3.09
C GLY A 133 -0.87 10.14 3.40
N ALA A 134 -1.45 9.00 3.77
CA ALA A 134 -2.81 8.94 4.31
C ALA A 134 -2.83 9.59 5.70
N GLU A 135 -3.89 10.36 6.00
CA GLU A 135 -4.06 11.06 7.29
C GLU A 135 -4.27 10.07 8.44
N LEU A 136 -4.93 8.95 8.14
CA LEU A 136 -5.21 7.87 9.10
C LEU A 136 -5.19 6.54 8.38
N VAL A 137 -4.65 5.50 9.04
CA VAL A 137 -4.71 4.11 8.58
C VAL A 137 -5.46 3.29 9.62
N LEU A 138 -6.61 2.77 9.23
CA LEU A 138 -7.41 1.84 10.02
C LEU A 138 -7.00 0.41 9.70
N ILE A 139 -6.62 -0.36 10.70
CA ILE A 139 -6.18 -1.74 10.51
C ILE A 139 -7.25 -2.69 11.04
N ALA A 140 -7.89 -3.44 10.15
CA ALA A 140 -8.85 -4.47 10.50
C ALA A 140 -8.12 -5.76 10.90
N ALA A 141 -7.31 -5.71 11.96
CA ALA A 141 -6.55 -6.83 12.48
C ALA A 141 -6.71 -6.94 14.00
N ASP A 142 -6.73 -8.16 14.50
CA ASP A 142 -6.70 -8.46 15.93
C ASP A 142 -5.37 -9.15 16.27
N PHE A 143 -4.53 -8.47 17.05
CA PHE A 143 -3.24 -9.02 17.47
C PHE A 143 -3.32 -10.23 18.43
N ALA A 144 -4.52 -10.64 18.84
CA ALA A 144 -4.72 -11.94 19.45
C ALA A 144 -4.71 -13.09 18.41
N LEU A 145 -4.98 -12.77 17.15
CA LEU A 145 -5.03 -13.73 16.02
C LEU A 145 -3.88 -13.52 15.03
N GLU A 146 -3.30 -12.34 15.01
CA GLU A 146 -2.23 -11.93 14.10
C GLU A 146 -0.89 -11.81 14.83
N TYR A 147 0.22 -11.80 14.09
CA TYR A 147 1.53 -11.60 14.68
C TYR A 147 1.70 -10.17 15.20
N LEU A 148 2.20 -10.04 16.43
CA LEU A 148 2.52 -8.75 17.02
C LEU A 148 3.60 -8.04 16.20
N GLN A 149 3.32 -6.82 15.78
CA GLN A 149 4.25 -5.97 15.05
C GLN A 149 4.05 -4.50 15.40
N PRO A 150 5.11 -3.69 15.30
CA PRO A 150 4.99 -2.26 15.60
C PRO A 150 4.07 -1.57 14.61
N LEU A 151 3.27 -0.63 15.11
CA LEU A 151 2.48 0.30 14.31
C LEU A 151 3.09 1.70 14.40
N LEU A 152 2.88 2.49 13.37
CA LEU A 152 3.29 3.89 13.36
C LEU A 152 2.19 4.79 13.95
N PRO A 153 2.54 6.01 14.42
CA PRO A 153 1.54 7.01 14.78
C PRO A 153 0.55 7.25 13.63
N GLY A 154 -0.74 7.35 13.95
CA GLY A 154 -1.80 7.47 12.94
C GLY A 154 -2.31 6.12 12.39
N MET A 155 -1.87 5.01 12.94
CA MET A 155 -2.40 3.67 12.67
C MET A 155 -3.18 3.16 13.88
N THR A 156 -4.40 2.73 13.65
CA THR A 156 -5.30 2.22 14.69
C THR A 156 -6.21 1.11 14.16
#